data_3eef3e58cba7feb392a6d9cb985e1f59
#
_entry.id   3eef3e58cba7feb392a6d9cb985e1f59
#
_cell.length_a   1.000
_cell.length_b   1.000
_cell.length_c   1.000
_cell.angle_alpha   90.00
_cell.angle_beta   90.00
_cell.angle_gamma   90.00
#
_symmetry.space_group_name_H-M   'P 1'
#
loop_
_entity.id
_entity.type
_entity.pdbx_description
1 polymer ?
#
loop_
_entity_poly.entity_id
_entity_poly.type
_entity_poly.pdbx_seq_one_letter_code
_entity_poly.pdbx_strand_id
1 'polypeptide(L)'
;MSANGKFADLLNGPHNEDREKFKADTVYFDFDKSSVKASEEGKLQDVATYFKGNNSDALIVEGNCDERGTEKYNLALGERRALSVREYLANLGMDPQRIKTVSYGFSKPVETGHNEAAWKQNRRADLVLVTPK
;
A
#
# COMPACT_ATOMS: atom_id res chain seq x y z
N MET A 1 8.09 -25.04 -9.97
CA MET A 1 8.03 -23.89 -9.05
C MET A 1 6.63 -23.30 -9.05
N SER A 2 6.10 -22.97 -7.89
CA SER A 2 4.77 -22.37 -7.79
C SER A 2 4.81 -20.91 -8.23
N ALA A 3 3.64 -20.33 -8.58
CA ALA A 3 3.51 -18.91 -8.87
C ALA A 3 3.97 -18.06 -7.67
N ASN A 4 3.81 -18.58 -6.43
CA ASN A 4 4.23 -17.89 -5.20
C ASN A 4 5.74 -17.67 -5.19
N GLY A 5 6.53 -18.65 -5.61
CA GLY A 5 7.98 -18.53 -5.70
C GLY A 5 8.41 -17.44 -6.66
N LYS A 6 7.71 -17.31 -7.80
CA LYS A 6 7.99 -16.27 -8.79
C LYS A 6 7.87 -14.86 -8.21
N PHE A 7 6.78 -14.58 -7.51
CA PHE A 7 6.57 -13.25 -6.95
C PHE A 7 7.41 -13.01 -5.70
N ALA A 8 7.64 -14.03 -4.88
CA ALA A 8 8.54 -13.91 -3.74
C ALA A 8 9.96 -13.57 -4.20
N ASP A 9 10.44 -14.21 -5.26
CA ASP A 9 11.76 -13.92 -5.81
C ASP A 9 11.85 -12.48 -6.34
N LEU A 10 10.80 -12.02 -7.02
CA LEU A 10 10.75 -10.65 -7.53
C LEU A 10 10.74 -9.64 -6.39
N LEU A 11 9.86 -9.82 -5.41
CA LEU A 11 9.67 -8.87 -4.32
C LEU A 11 10.84 -8.81 -3.35
N ASN A 12 11.53 -9.93 -3.14
CA ASN A 12 12.63 -10.01 -2.17
C ASN A 12 14.02 -9.99 -2.82
N GLY A 13 14.10 -10.05 -4.13
CA GLY A 13 15.33 -9.98 -4.90
C GLY A 13 15.48 -8.66 -5.65
N PRO A 14 16.43 -8.61 -6.61
CA PRO A 14 16.62 -7.43 -7.44
C PRO A 14 15.35 -7.12 -8.26
N HIS A 15 14.93 -5.86 -8.24
CA HIS A 15 13.77 -5.40 -9.00
C HIS A 15 13.84 -3.89 -9.20
N ASN A 16 12.97 -3.37 -10.04
CA ASN A 16 12.75 -1.93 -10.19
C ASN A 16 11.51 -1.53 -9.41
N GLU A 17 11.53 -0.34 -8.80
CA GLU A 17 10.38 0.24 -8.12
C GLU A 17 9.97 1.54 -8.79
N ASP A 18 8.67 1.67 -9.08
CA ASP A 18 8.12 2.89 -9.67
C ASP A 18 7.07 3.45 -8.69
N ARG A 19 7.46 4.53 -7.99
CA ARG A 19 6.60 5.20 -7.00
C ARG A 19 5.62 6.17 -7.64
N GLU A 20 5.89 6.60 -8.88
CA GLU A 20 5.03 7.55 -9.57
C GLU A 20 3.84 6.89 -10.24
N LYS A 21 3.96 5.62 -10.61
CA LYS A 21 2.92 4.92 -11.37
C LYS A 21 1.54 5.00 -10.72
N PHE A 22 1.48 4.75 -9.40
CA PHE A 22 0.22 4.73 -8.65
C PHE A 22 0.09 5.87 -7.65
N LYS A 23 0.84 6.95 -7.82
CA LYS A 23 0.81 8.07 -6.89
C LYS A 23 -0.58 8.69 -6.76
N ALA A 24 -1.31 8.81 -7.87
CA ALA A 24 -2.68 9.32 -7.87
C ALA A 24 -3.66 8.33 -7.21
N ASP A 25 -3.26 7.08 -7.02
CA ASP A 25 -4.09 6.04 -6.41
C ASP A 25 -3.74 5.79 -4.94
N THR A 26 -2.98 6.68 -4.31
CA THR A 26 -2.70 6.63 -2.88
C THR A 26 -4.02 6.57 -2.10
N VAL A 27 -4.12 5.60 -1.18
CA VAL A 27 -5.35 5.37 -0.41
C VAL A 27 -5.25 6.08 0.92
N TYR A 28 -6.27 6.87 1.27
CA TYR A 28 -6.31 7.63 2.52
C TYR A 28 -7.29 7.01 3.52
N PHE A 29 -6.97 7.16 4.81
CA PHE A 29 -7.72 6.54 5.90
C PHE A 29 -8.21 7.58 6.90
N ASP A 30 -9.33 7.28 7.54
CA ASP A 30 -9.82 8.06 8.65
C ASP A 30 -8.94 7.84 9.89
N PHE A 31 -9.04 8.77 10.84
CA PHE A 31 -8.28 8.69 12.09
C PHE A 31 -8.54 7.35 12.80
N ASP A 32 -7.46 6.71 13.20
CA ASP A 32 -7.47 5.46 13.98
C ASP A 32 -8.18 4.30 13.29
N LYS A 33 -8.39 4.38 11.97
CA LYS A 33 -9.08 3.34 11.20
C LYS A 33 -8.16 2.75 10.14
N SER A 34 -8.42 1.48 9.81
CA SER A 34 -7.69 0.75 8.78
C SER A 34 -8.59 0.20 7.68
N SER A 35 -9.90 0.49 7.71
CA SER A 35 -10.80 0.05 6.65
C SER A 35 -10.67 0.95 5.41
N VAL A 36 -10.77 0.35 4.23
CA VAL A 36 -10.79 1.08 2.97
C VAL A 36 -12.16 1.75 2.83
N LYS A 37 -12.17 3.09 2.70
CA LYS A 37 -13.41 3.84 2.55
C LYS A 37 -13.99 3.66 1.15
N ALA A 38 -15.31 3.74 1.03
CA ALA A 38 -15.99 3.63 -0.26
C ALA A 38 -15.45 4.64 -1.28
N SER A 39 -15.10 5.86 -0.83
CA SER A 39 -14.54 6.90 -1.70
C SER A 39 -13.17 6.54 -2.28
N GLU A 40 -12.46 5.57 -1.68
CA GLU A 40 -11.11 5.16 -2.10
C GLU A 40 -11.12 3.91 -2.98
N GLU A 41 -12.25 3.20 -3.06
CA GLU A 41 -12.32 1.91 -3.75
C GLU A 41 -12.02 1.99 -5.23
N GLY A 42 -12.45 3.07 -5.90
CA GLY A 42 -12.20 3.25 -7.34
C GLY A 42 -10.73 3.26 -7.69
N LYS A 43 -9.89 3.81 -6.82
CA LYS A 43 -8.43 3.81 -7.02
C LYS A 43 -7.88 2.39 -7.08
N LEU A 44 -8.35 1.53 -6.17
CA LEU A 44 -7.89 0.14 -6.11
C LEU A 44 -8.42 -0.69 -7.28
N GLN A 45 -9.61 -0.36 -7.78
CA GLN A 45 -10.13 -1.00 -8.99
C GLN A 45 -9.23 -0.70 -10.19
N ASP A 46 -8.74 0.54 -10.33
CA ASP A 46 -7.81 0.92 -11.38
C ASP A 46 -6.48 0.16 -11.26
N VAL A 47 -5.97 0.04 -10.04
CA VAL A 47 -4.72 -0.71 -9.78
C VAL A 47 -4.89 -2.18 -10.15
N ALA A 48 -6.00 -2.81 -9.73
CA ALA A 48 -6.28 -4.21 -10.07
C ALA A 48 -6.35 -4.41 -11.59
N THR A 49 -6.95 -3.46 -12.31
CA THR A 49 -7.04 -3.52 -13.78
C THR A 49 -5.65 -3.53 -14.41
N TYR A 50 -4.74 -2.69 -13.91
CA TYR A 50 -3.35 -2.68 -14.39
C TYR A 50 -2.73 -4.07 -14.28
N PHE A 51 -2.87 -4.74 -13.13
CA PHE A 51 -2.22 -6.02 -12.89
C PHE A 51 -2.84 -7.17 -13.70
N LYS A 52 -4.06 -7.02 -14.18
CA LYS A 52 -4.66 -8.00 -15.10
C LYS A 52 -3.94 -8.05 -16.44
N GLY A 53 -3.42 -6.92 -16.88
CA GLY A 53 -2.69 -6.80 -18.14
C GLY A 53 -1.16 -6.90 -18.02
N ASN A 54 -0.63 -7.05 -16.79
CA ASN A 54 0.81 -7.00 -16.54
C ASN A 54 1.20 -8.11 -15.56
N ASN A 55 1.18 -9.35 -16.05
CA ASN A 55 1.25 -10.56 -15.24
C ASN A 55 2.61 -10.82 -14.57
N SER A 56 3.66 -10.10 -14.97
CA SER A 56 4.99 -10.27 -14.39
C SER A 56 5.31 -9.27 -13.30
N ASP A 57 4.41 -8.32 -13.06
CA ASP A 57 4.63 -7.24 -12.11
C ASP A 57 4.03 -7.56 -10.75
N ALA A 58 4.53 -6.87 -9.72
CA ALA A 58 4.08 -7.02 -8.36
C ALA A 58 3.87 -5.64 -7.72
N LEU A 59 3.39 -5.63 -6.48
CA LEU A 59 3.03 -4.40 -5.77
C LEU A 59 3.58 -4.44 -4.36
N ILE A 60 4.11 -3.32 -3.90
CA ILE A 60 4.39 -3.08 -2.48
C ILE A 60 3.36 -2.07 -1.99
N VAL A 61 2.69 -2.39 -0.89
CA VAL A 61 1.75 -1.48 -0.21
C VAL A 61 2.41 -1.03 1.08
N GLU A 62 2.61 0.28 1.21
CA GLU A 62 3.29 0.88 2.36
C GLU A 62 2.26 1.60 3.22
N GLY A 63 2.00 1.08 4.41
CA GLY A 63 1.07 1.68 5.36
C GLY A 63 1.72 2.75 6.20
N ASN A 64 1.06 3.88 6.34
CA ASN A 64 1.55 5.07 7.03
C ASN A 64 0.48 5.66 7.94
N CYS A 65 0.93 6.35 8.99
CA CYS A 65 0.07 6.98 9.98
C CYS A 65 0.47 8.44 10.18
N ASP A 66 -0.43 9.22 10.80
CA ASP A 66 -0.04 10.54 11.27
C ASP A 66 0.79 10.43 12.56
N GLU A 67 1.30 11.56 13.04
CA GLU A 67 2.27 11.60 14.13
C GLU A 67 1.71 11.24 15.51
N ARG A 68 0.40 11.13 15.66
CA ARG A 68 -0.25 10.94 16.98
C ARG A 68 -0.16 9.49 17.43
N GLY A 69 0.16 9.30 18.71
CA GLY A 69 0.27 7.97 19.33
C GLY A 69 1.70 7.49 19.42
N THR A 70 1.85 6.23 19.87
CA THR A 70 3.18 5.63 20.03
C THR A 70 3.70 5.06 18.72
N GLU A 71 5.01 4.89 18.63
CA GLU A 71 5.64 4.24 17.49
C GLU A 71 5.11 2.82 17.29
N LYS A 72 5.05 2.04 18.37
CA LYS A 72 4.56 0.65 18.31
C LYS A 72 3.13 0.57 17.79
N TYR A 73 2.24 1.42 18.33
CA TYR A 73 0.84 1.44 17.90
C TYR A 73 0.72 1.78 16.42
N ASN A 74 1.48 2.78 15.97
CA ASN A 74 1.41 3.23 14.59
C ASN A 74 2.06 2.27 13.59
N LEU A 75 3.10 1.54 14.01
CA LEU A 75 3.62 0.46 13.17
C LEU A 75 2.56 -0.62 12.94
N ALA A 76 1.84 -0.99 13.99
CA ALA A 76 0.75 -1.97 13.87
C ALA A 76 -0.42 -1.43 13.04
N LEU A 77 -0.81 -0.18 13.24
CA LEU A 77 -1.90 0.45 12.48
C LEU A 77 -1.53 0.56 10.98
N GLY A 78 -0.29 0.96 10.69
CA GLY A 78 0.19 1.02 9.31
C GLY A 78 0.15 -0.35 8.63
N GLU A 79 0.54 -1.40 9.35
CA GLU A 79 0.45 -2.76 8.83
C GLU A 79 -1.01 -3.16 8.55
N ARG A 80 -1.93 -2.85 9.47
CA ARG A 80 -3.36 -3.14 9.24
C ARG A 80 -3.90 -2.39 8.02
N ARG A 81 -3.46 -1.14 7.80
CA ARG A 81 -3.86 -0.37 6.62
C ARG A 81 -3.36 -1.02 5.33
N ALA A 82 -2.09 -1.43 5.32
CA ALA A 82 -1.51 -2.10 4.15
C ALA A 82 -2.22 -3.43 3.88
N LEU A 83 -2.51 -4.21 4.92
CA LEU A 83 -3.22 -5.48 4.79
C LEU A 83 -4.65 -5.30 4.28
N SER A 84 -5.35 -4.24 4.70
CA SER A 84 -6.69 -3.95 4.20
C SER A 84 -6.70 -3.66 2.71
N VAL A 85 -5.70 -2.93 2.22
CA VAL A 85 -5.54 -2.68 0.78
C VAL A 85 -5.25 -3.99 0.04
N ARG A 86 -4.35 -4.81 0.56
CA ARG A 86 -4.01 -6.11 -0.04
C ARG A 86 -5.24 -7.00 -0.13
N GLU A 87 -6.02 -7.07 0.94
CA GLU A 87 -7.24 -7.88 0.99
C GLU A 87 -8.26 -7.39 -0.03
N TYR A 88 -8.44 -6.06 -0.14
CA TYR A 88 -9.36 -5.50 -1.12
C TYR A 88 -8.95 -5.87 -2.54
N LEU A 89 -7.68 -5.76 -2.88
CA LEU A 89 -7.16 -6.14 -4.20
C LEU A 89 -7.32 -7.63 -4.45
N ALA A 90 -7.10 -8.47 -3.44
CA ALA A 90 -7.30 -9.91 -3.55
C ALA A 90 -8.77 -10.25 -3.86
N ASN A 91 -9.70 -9.54 -3.24
CA ASN A 91 -11.14 -9.71 -3.50
C ASN A 91 -11.52 -9.27 -4.92
N LEU A 92 -10.72 -8.42 -5.56
CA LEU A 92 -10.90 -8.05 -6.96
C LEU A 92 -10.24 -9.04 -7.94
N GLY A 93 -9.64 -10.11 -7.42
CA GLY A 93 -9.03 -11.16 -8.24
C GLY A 93 -7.52 -11.08 -8.37
N MET A 94 -6.87 -10.14 -7.70
CA MET A 94 -5.41 -10.07 -7.71
C MET A 94 -4.82 -11.12 -6.77
N ASP A 95 -3.81 -11.88 -7.25
CA ASP A 95 -3.14 -12.88 -6.41
C ASP A 95 -2.44 -12.16 -5.24
N PRO A 96 -2.79 -12.46 -3.98
CA PRO A 96 -2.17 -11.80 -2.83
C PRO A 96 -0.65 -12.06 -2.74
N GLN A 97 -0.15 -13.11 -3.35
CA GLN A 97 1.30 -13.37 -3.39
C GLN A 97 2.06 -12.33 -4.20
N ARG A 98 1.38 -11.58 -5.05
CA ARG A 98 1.96 -10.46 -5.81
C ARG A 98 2.11 -9.20 -4.96
N ILE A 99 1.60 -9.18 -3.74
CA ILE A 99 1.49 -7.96 -2.93
C ILE A 99 2.28 -8.14 -1.64
N LYS A 100 3.30 -7.32 -1.45
CA LYS A 100 4.06 -7.22 -0.21
C LYS A 100 3.55 -6.03 0.59
N THR A 101 3.38 -6.21 1.90
CA THR A 101 3.00 -5.12 2.79
C THR A 101 4.19 -4.70 3.64
N VAL A 102 4.30 -3.39 3.86
CA VAL A 102 5.31 -2.78 4.73
C VAL A 102 4.64 -1.70 5.54
N SER A 103 4.99 -1.57 6.81
CA SER A 103 4.53 -0.45 7.63
C SER A 103 5.71 0.44 8.01
N TYR A 104 5.53 1.73 7.81
CA TYR A 104 6.46 2.75 8.28
C TYR A 104 5.93 3.47 9.53
N GLY A 105 4.72 3.13 9.98
CA GLY A 105 4.11 3.85 11.10
C GLY A 105 4.06 5.35 10.80
N PHE A 106 4.55 6.17 11.72
CA PHE A 106 4.59 7.63 11.52
C PHE A 106 5.96 8.16 11.04
N SER A 107 6.88 7.28 10.64
CA SER A 107 8.27 7.67 10.34
C SER A 107 8.47 8.33 8.99
N LYS A 108 7.47 8.29 8.09
CA LYS A 108 7.58 8.86 6.73
C LYS A 108 6.44 9.81 6.43
N PRO A 109 6.36 10.95 7.11
CA PRO A 109 5.31 11.93 6.81
C PRO A 109 5.52 12.58 5.44
N VAL A 110 4.42 12.85 4.75
CA VAL A 110 4.42 13.68 3.53
C VAL A 110 4.14 15.14 3.88
N GLU A 111 3.53 15.38 5.04
CA GLU A 111 3.30 16.72 5.59
C GLU A 111 3.80 16.77 7.02
N THR A 112 4.54 17.82 7.35
CA THR A 112 5.18 17.95 8.68
C THR A 112 4.40 18.83 9.65
N GLY A 113 3.24 19.36 9.24
CA GLY A 113 2.39 20.15 10.14
C GLY A 113 1.75 19.33 11.24
N HIS A 114 1.23 20.00 12.27
CA HIS A 114 0.66 19.40 13.48
C HIS A 114 -0.82 19.70 13.59
N ASN A 115 -1.56 19.51 12.50
CA ASN A 115 -3.00 19.77 12.45
C ASN A 115 -3.68 18.75 11.52
N GLU A 116 -5.01 18.77 11.46
CA GLU A 116 -5.79 17.82 10.67
C GLU A 116 -5.43 17.89 9.18
N ALA A 117 -5.13 19.08 8.66
CA ALA A 117 -4.77 19.23 7.25
C ALA A 117 -3.51 18.41 6.91
N ALA A 118 -2.52 18.40 7.81
CA ALA A 118 -1.32 17.59 7.65
C ALA A 118 -1.59 16.11 7.96
N TRP A 119 -2.28 15.84 9.07
CA TRP A 119 -2.53 14.47 9.51
C TRP A 119 -3.29 13.64 8.48
N LYS A 120 -4.30 14.24 7.84
CA LYS A 120 -5.09 13.49 6.83
C LYS A 120 -4.25 13.10 5.61
N GLN A 121 -3.20 13.83 5.28
CA GLN A 121 -2.30 13.47 4.18
C GLN A 121 -1.35 12.35 4.58
N ASN A 122 -1.06 12.22 5.87
CA ASN A 122 -0.13 11.20 6.38
C ASN A 122 -0.81 9.86 6.63
N ARG A 123 -2.12 9.83 6.87
CA ARG A 123 -2.89 8.59 7.05
C ARG A 123 -3.15 7.95 5.70
N ARG A 124 -2.18 7.18 5.21
CA ARG A 124 -2.25 6.71 3.83
C ARG A 124 -1.58 5.34 3.63
N ALA A 125 -1.94 4.70 2.54
CA ALA A 125 -1.19 3.58 1.98
C ALA A 125 -0.67 4.00 0.62
N ASP A 126 0.65 3.98 0.47
CA ASP A 126 1.32 4.24 -0.81
C ASP A 126 1.45 2.93 -1.58
N LEU A 127 1.26 3.01 -2.89
CA LEU A 127 1.30 1.86 -3.80
C LEU A 127 2.51 1.99 -4.70
N VAL A 128 3.42 1.01 -4.62
CA VAL A 128 4.67 1.03 -5.36
C VAL A 128 4.68 -0.12 -6.36
N LEU A 129 4.77 0.21 -7.64
CA LEU A 129 4.86 -0.80 -8.69
C LEU A 129 6.25 -1.44 -8.66
N VAL A 130 6.29 -2.77 -8.70
CA VAL A 130 7.53 -3.55 -8.76
C VAL A 130 7.58 -4.29 -10.09
N THR A 131 8.65 -4.08 -10.83
CA THR A 131 8.84 -4.72 -12.13
C THR A 131 10.17 -5.49 -12.16
N PRO A 132 10.25 -6.57 -12.94
CA PRO A 132 11.51 -7.30 -13.12
C PRO A 132 12.60 -6.39 -13.71
N LYS A 133 13.83 -6.60 -13.27
CA LYS A 133 14.99 -5.95 -13.87
C LYS A 133 15.30 -6.47 -15.24
#